data_13327f2de53293c41ab0d2692ad893df
#
_entry.id   13327f2de53293c41ab0d2692ad893df
#
_cell.length_a   1.000
_cell.length_b   1.000
_cell.length_c   1.000
_cell.angle_alpha   90.00
_cell.angle_beta   90.00
_cell.angle_gamma   90.00
#
_symmetry.space_group_name_H-M   'P 1'
#
loop_
_entity.id
_entity.type
_entity.pdbx_description
1 polymer ?
#
loop_
_entity_poly.entity_id
_entity_poly.type
_entity_poly.pdbx_seq_one_letter_code
_entity_poly.pdbx_strand_id
1 'polypeptide(L)'
;MLYVLAAVCGVSAAALLLVRKKIPLRAAGMAAALLVAAAAFLLAQTGLSRGLLFFRPACAPEEAVEGFFDAWESGEEENARAYLADGTLPLGQSAPEDDAAAELFAARQESFSWALAGEASTEGLEARVPVCLTTLDLGAMRAELRELVMARLEKLVDARDYDEIYDENGMYRPAVTDTVYREAVHTLLEERERFEKEETLTLRLRYEAPDWHILPDAALSAALGADFDS
;
A
#
# COMPACT_ATOMS: atom_id res chain seq x y z
N MET A 1 -28.02 5.59 13.28
CA MET A 1 -29.41 6.09 13.26
C MET A 1 -30.21 5.68 14.48
N LEU A 2 -30.17 4.43 14.95
CA LEU A 2 -30.94 3.95 16.12
C LEU A 2 -30.63 4.71 17.42
N TYR A 3 -29.39 5.05 17.70
CA TYR A 3 -28.99 5.76 18.92
C TYR A 3 -29.40 7.23 18.96
N VAL A 4 -29.50 7.90 17.81
CA VAL A 4 -30.00 9.28 17.72
C VAL A 4 -31.50 9.31 18.04
N LEU A 5 -32.24 8.35 17.51
CA LEU A 5 -33.66 8.17 17.83
C LEU A 5 -33.86 7.86 19.32
N ALA A 6 -33.06 6.99 19.93
CA ALA A 6 -33.13 6.66 21.34
C ALA A 6 -32.82 7.87 22.24
N ALA A 7 -31.81 8.70 21.88
CA ALA A 7 -31.47 9.91 22.60
C ALA A 7 -32.60 10.95 22.51
N VAL A 8 -33.20 11.18 21.34
CA VAL A 8 -34.33 12.11 21.14
C VAL A 8 -35.57 11.63 21.90
N CYS A 9 -35.86 10.34 21.85
CA CYS A 9 -36.96 9.76 22.63
C CYS A 9 -36.75 9.88 24.15
N GLY A 10 -35.50 9.67 24.62
CA GLY A 10 -35.14 9.81 26.03
C GLY A 10 -35.30 11.27 26.53
N VAL A 11 -34.88 12.24 25.77
CA VAL A 11 -35.02 13.68 26.09
C VAL A 11 -36.48 14.09 26.10
N SER A 12 -37.28 13.61 25.15
CA SER A 12 -38.71 13.91 25.07
C SER A 12 -39.48 13.28 26.23
N ALA A 13 -39.15 12.05 26.64
CA ALA A 13 -39.77 11.38 27.79
C ALA A 13 -39.41 12.07 29.12
N ALA A 14 -38.18 12.50 29.31
CA ALA A 14 -37.73 13.25 30.49
C ALA A 14 -38.41 14.62 30.59
N ALA A 15 -38.56 15.34 29.47
CA ALA A 15 -39.26 16.62 29.41
C ALA A 15 -40.76 16.46 29.78
N LEU A 16 -41.43 15.41 29.30
CA LEU A 16 -42.82 15.08 29.63
C LEU A 16 -43.00 14.74 31.11
N LEU A 17 -42.08 14.01 31.73
CA LEU A 17 -42.07 13.69 33.15
C LEU A 17 -41.84 14.92 34.05
N LEU A 18 -41.02 15.86 33.64
CA LEU A 18 -40.74 17.12 34.33
C LEU A 18 -41.97 18.06 34.31
N VAL A 19 -42.72 18.12 33.24
CA VAL A 19 -43.96 18.92 33.14
C VAL A 19 -45.06 18.37 34.05
N ARG A 20 -45.11 17.06 34.29
CA ARG A 20 -46.15 16.41 35.10
C ARG A 20 -45.98 16.59 36.62
N LYS A 21 -44.79 16.98 37.09
CA LYS A 21 -44.41 17.03 38.52
C LYS A 21 -44.26 18.46 39.05
N LYS A 22 -45.09 19.44 38.79
CA LYS A 22 -45.10 20.81 39.40
C LYS A 22 -43.75 21.31 39.95
N ILE A 23 -42.66 21.10 39.18
CA ILE A 23 -41.29 21.53 39.53
C ILE A 23 -41.20 23.06 39.26
N PRO A 24 -40.61 23.85 40.15
CA PRO A 24 -40.48 25.30 39.94
C PRO A 24 -39.75 25.57 38.60
N LEU A 25 -40.29 26.47 37.82
CA LEU A 25 -39.90 26.77 36.42
C LEU A 25 -38.40 26.93 36.24
N ARG A 26 -37.70 27.45 37.27
CA ARG A 26 -36.24 27.63 37.24
C ARG A 26 -35.44 26.32 37.29
N ALA A 27 -35.91 25.35 38.08
CA ALA A 27 -35.25 24.04 38.18
C ALA A 27 -35.52 23.18 36.92
N ALA A 28 -36.74 23.30 36.34
CA ALA A 28 -37.03 22.64 35.05
C ALA A 28 -36.18 23.17 33.90
N GLY A 29 -35.95 24.49 33.87
CA GLY A 29 -35.05 25.11 32.84
C GLY A 29 -33.61 24.67 32.98
N MET A 30 -33.06 24.57 34.19
CA MET A 30 -31.68 24.07 34.40
C MET A 30 -31.54 22.60 34.03
N ALA A 31 -32.51 21.75 34.38
CA ALA A 31 -32.51 20.33 34.02
C ALA A 31 -32.60 20.12 32.51
N ALA A 32 -33.42 20.89 31.81
CA ALA A 32 -33.52 20.85 30.36
C ALA A 32 -32.19 21.31 29.67
N ALA A 33 -31.57 22.39 30.18
CA ALA A 33 -30.31 22.87 29.67
C ALA A 33 -29.15 21.84 29.85
N LEU A 34 -29.11 21.15 31.01
CA LEU A 34 -28.14 20.09 31.27
C LEU A 34 -28.34 18.87 30.35
N LEU A 35 -29.61 18.49 30.10
CA LEU A 35 -29.90 17.39 29.18
C LEU A 35 -29.55 17.72 27.73
N VAL A 36 -29.79 18.95 27.29
CA VAL A 36 -29.37 19.42 25.95
C VAL A 36 -27.85 19.46 25.83
N ALA A 37 -27.15 19.95 26.87
CA ALA A 37 -25.69 19.96 26.89
C ALA A 37 -25.09 18.54 26.90
N ALA A 38 -25.70 17.61 27.68
CA ALA A 38 -25.25 16.21 27.69
C ALA A 38 -25.51 15.51 26.33
N ALA A 39 -26.68 15.77 25.72
CA ALA A 39 -26.98 15.23 24.39
C ALA A 39 -26.07 15.81 23.31
N ALA A 40 -25.78 17.11 23.36
CA ALA A 40 -24.81 17.75 22.44
C ALA A 40 -23.39 17.22 22.65
N PHE A 41 -22.97 16.99 23.89
CA PHE A 41 -21.68 16.39 24.23
C PHE A 41 -21.57 14.93 23.73
N LEU A 42 -22.62 14.11 23.90
CA LEU A 42 -22.67 12.73 23.38
C LEU A 42 -22.69 12.70 21.86
N LEU A 43 -23.40 13.62 21.22
CA LEU A 43 -23.40 13.76 19.77
C LEU A 43 -22.04 14.23 19.24
N ALA A 44 -21.40 15.16 19.95
CA ALA A 44 -20.05 15.58 19.62
C ALA A 44 -19.03 14.44 19.77
N GLN A 45 -19.10 13.68 20.86
CA GLN A 45 -18.22 12.52 21.07
C GLN A 45 -18.45 11.41 20.05
N THR A 46 -19.70 11.08 19.73
CA THR A 46 -20.01 10.06 18.72
C THR A 46 -19.74 10.56 17.30
N GLY A 47 -19.86 11.85 17.06
CA GLY A 47 -19.49 12.51 15.79
C GLY A 47 -17.98 12.61 15.62
N LEU A 48 -17.23 12.96 16.68
CA LEU A 48 -15.77 12.99 16.68
C LEU A 48 -15.17 11.57 16.52
N SER A 49 -15.72 10.57 17.23
CA SER A 49 -15.22 9.20 17.12
C SER A 49 -15.55 8.51 15.79
N ARG A 50 -16.50 9.07 15.02
CA ARG A 50 -16.91 8.56 13.71
C ARG A 50 -16.50 9.45 12.53
N GLY A 51 -15.79 10.54 12.79
CA GLY A 51 -15.39 11.50 11.75
C GLY A 51 -16.57 12.22 11.05
N LEU A 52 -17.82 12.06 11.58
CA LEU A 52 -19.05 12.36 10.84
C LEU A 52 -19.51 13.81 10.89
N LEU A 53 -18.99 14.67 11.76
CA LEU A 53 -19.69 15.95 11.99
C LEU A 53 -18.89 17.23 11.74
N PHE A 54 -17.55 17.21 11.72
CA PHE A 54 -16.79 18.47 11.59
C PHE A 54 -15.43 18.36 10.91
N PHE A 55 -15.00 17.18 10.48
CA PHE A 55 -13.72 17.04 9.79
C PHE A 55 -13.95 16.72 8.30
N ARG A 56 -13.81 17.75 7.50
CA ARG A 56 -13.41 17.53 6.12
C ARG A 56 -11.88 17.44 6.17
N PRO A 57 -11.27 16.29 5.78
CA PRO A 57 -9.83 16.20 5.66
C PRO A 57 -9.30 17.39 4.87
N ALA A 58 -8.14 17.92 5.25
CA ALA A 58 -7.52 19.04 4.53
C ALA A 58 -7.13 18.64 3.10
N CYS A 59 -6.85 17.35 2.90
CA CYS A 59 -6.52 16.74 1.61
C CYS A 59 -7.50 15.60 1.28
N ALA A 60 -7.62 15.28 0.01
CA ALA A 60 -8.34 14.11 -0.46
C ALA A 60 -7.49 12.85 -0.26
N PRO A 61 -8.10 11.65 -0.06
CA PRO A 61 -7.32 10.41 0.07
C PRO A 61 -6.49 10.10 -1.19
N GLU A 62 -6.95 10.52 -2.37
CA GLU A 62 -6.21 10.43 -3.63
C GLU A 62 -4.89 11.21 -3.57
N GLU A 63 -4.86 12.39 -2.98
CA GLU A 63 -3.65 13.21 -2.85
C GLU A 63 -2.56 12.51 -2.01
N ALA A 64 -2.96 11.74 -1.00
CA ALA A 64 -2.02 10.96 -0.21
C ALA A 64 -1.44 9.78 -1.01
N VAL A 65 -2.25 9.17 -1.88
CA VAL A 65 -1.80 8.10 -2.78
C VAL A 65 -0.86 8.65 -3.85
N GLU A 66 -1.22 9.79 -4.46
CA GLU A 66 -0.37 10.51 -5.41
C GLU A 66 0.99 10.85 -4.78
N GLY A 67 0.98 11.48 -3.61
CA GLY A 67 2.22 11.83 -2.92
C GLY A 67 3.08 10.63 -2.55
N PHE A 68 2.47 9.49 -2.20
CA PHE A 68 3.19 8.26 -1.94
C PHE A 68 3.91 7.73 -3.18
N PHE A 69 3.17 7.58 -4.28
CA PHE A 69 3.75 6.99 -5.50
C PHE A 69 4.72 7.94 -6.21
N ASP A 70 4.48 9.25 -6.18
CA ASP A 70 5.42 10.24 -6.71
C ASP A 70 6.76 10.22 -5.94
N ALA A 71 6.71 10.13 -4.61
CA ALA A 71 7.91 9.96 -3.79
C ALA A 71 8.59 8.61 -4.05
N TRP A 72 7.80 7.55 -4.28
CA TRP A 72 8.31 6.22 -4.60
C TRP A 72 9.03 6.19 -5.95
N GLU A 73 8.42 6.73 -7.02
CA GLU A 73 9.03 6.84 -8.36
C GLU A 73 10.32 7.68 -8.34
N SER A 74 10.33 8.72 -7.52
CA SER A 74 11.51 9.60 -7.37
C SER A 74 12.64 8.97 -6.55
N GLY A 75 12.42 7.79 -5.96
CA GLY A 75 13.40 7.14 -5.07
C GLY A 75 13.51 7.83 -3.69
N GLU A 76 12.57 8.70 -3.35
CA GLU A 76 12.52 9.43 -2.08
C GLU A 76 11.83 8.58 -0.99
N GLU A 77 12.45 7.47 -0.60
CA GLU A 77 11.87 6.49 0.33
C GLU A 77 11.39 7.09 1.64
N GLU A 78 12.14 8.04 2.20
CA GLU A 78 11.79 8.67 3.47
C GLU A 78 10.51 9.50 3.36
N ASN A 79 10.30 10.16 2.21
CA ASN A 79 9.09 10.87 1.90
C ASN A 79 7.92 9.92 1.66
N ALA A 80 8.15 8.82 0.94
CA ALA A 80 7.13 7.78 0.75
C ALA A 80 6.67 7.15 2.08
N ARG A 81 7.58 6.92 3.03
CA ARG A 81 7.26 6.43 4.39
C ARG A 81 6.30 7.33 5.16
N ALA A 82 6.36 8.64 4.93
CA ALA A 82 5.50 9.58 5.62
C ALA A 82 4.01 9.38 5.30
N TYR A 83 3.69 8.78 4.15
CA TYR A 83 2.32 8.46 3.74
C TYR A 83 1.81 7.12 4.28
N LEU A 84 2.65 6.32 4.95
CA LEU A 84 2.28 5.03 5.51
C LEU A 84 1.90 5.14 6.99
N ALA A 85 0.84 4.45 7.40
CA ALA A 85 0.30 4.54 8.75
C ALA A 85 1.27 4.09 9.85
N ASP A 86 2.16 3.14 9.54
CA ASP A 86 3.18 2.63 10.47
C ASP A 86 4.60 3.14 10.14
N GLY A 87 4.74 3.97 9.09
CA GLY A 87 6.02 4.46 8.61
C GLY A 87 6.96 3.36 8.10
N THR A 88 6.47 2.13 7.97
CA THR A 88 7.25 0.98 7.54
C THR A 88 6.99 0.71 6.07
N LEU A 89 7.94 1.01 5.20
CA LEU A 89 7.88 0.50 3.84
C LEU A 89 7.99 -1.03 3.89
N PRO A 90 7.10 -1.74 3.20
CA PRO A 90 7.14 -3.20 3.15
C PRO A 90 8.29 -3.74 2.31
N LEU A 91 9.42 -3.08 2.29
CA LEU A 91 10.47 -3.28 1.31
C LEU A 91 11.76 -3.65 2.01
N GLY A 92 12.22 -4.84 1.77
CA GLY A 92 13.63 -5.19 1.95
C GLY A 92 14.43 -4.59 0.80
N GLN A 93 15.08 -3.43 0.98
CA GLN A 93 15.68 -2.78 -0.17
C GLN A 93 16.97 -2.08 0.09
N SER A 94 17.98 -2.88 0.01
CA SER A 94 19.23 -2.42 -0.54
C SER A 94 19.31 -2.99 -1.96
N ALA A 95 19.78 -2.19 -2.94
CA ALA A 95 20.08 -2.75 -4.23
C ALA A 95 20.93 -4.01 -4.02
N PRO A 96 20.63 -5.11 -4.71
CA PRO A 96 21.42 -6.34 -4.57
C PRO A 96 22.90 -6.07 -4.80
N GLU A 97 23.78 -6.76 -4.07
CA GLU A 97 25.23 -6.66 -4.27
C GLU A 97 25.67 -7.30 -5.59
N ASP A 98 24.86 -8.17 -6.15
CA ASP A 98 25.10 -8.83 -7.44
C ASP A 98 24.71 -7.90 -8.59
N ASP A 99 25.65 -7.68 -9.53
CA ASP A 99 25.48 -6.77 -10.67
C ASP A 99 24.23 -7.11 -11.51
N ALA A 100 23.96 -8.38 -11.78
CA ALA A 100 22.85 -8.81 -12.62
C ALA A 100 21.49 -8.64 -11.87
N ALA A 101 21.48 -8.88 -10.57
CA ALA A 101 20.31 -8.62 -9.74
C ALA A 101 20.05 -7.11 -9.61
N ALA A 102 21.10 -6.30 -9.55
CA ALA A 102 21.00 -4.84 -9.56
C ALA A 102 20.43 -4.31 -10.88
N GLU A 103 20.81 -4.90 -12.03
CA GLU A 103 20.25 -4.56 -13.34
C GLU A 103 18.74 -4.89 -13.41
N LEU A 104 18.32 -6.06 -12.91
CA LEU A 104 16.90 -6.43 -12.83
C LEU A 104 16.11 -5.49 -11.91
N PHE A 105 16.70 -5.09 -10.79
CA PHE A 105 16.10 -4.15 -9.86
C PHE A 105 15.93 -2.77 -10.51
N ALA A 106 16.95 -2.26 -11.20
CA ALA A 106 16.90 -1.00 -11.93
C ALA A 106 15.84 -1.02 -13.04
N ALA A 107 15.81 -2.10 -13.84
CA ALA A 107 14.82 -2.27 -14.90
C ALA A 107 13.38 -2.28 -14.38
N ARG A 108 13.18 -2.88 -13.19
CA ARG A 108 11.88 -2.87 -12.53
C ARG A 108 11.48 -1.46 -12.11
N GLN A 109 12.38 -0.68 -11.53
CA GLN A 109 12.10 0.70 -11.17
C GLN A 109 11.76 1.55 -12.40
N GLU A 110 12.50 1.37 -13.50
CA GLU A 110 12.25 2.06 -14.77
C GLU A 110 10.90 1.69 -15.42
N SER A 111 10.46 0.45 -15.24
CA SER A 111 9.17 -0.04 -15.78
C SER A 111 7.99 0.21 -14.83
N PHE A 112 8.26 0.72 -13.63
CA PHE A 112 7.20 1.04 -12.68
C PHE A 112 6.45 2.29 -13.14
N SER A 113 5.14 2.17 -13.22
CA SER A 113 4.26 3.32 -13.39
C SER A 113 2.95 3.07 -12.66
N TRP A 114 2.21 4.13 -12.38
CA TRP A 114 0.98 4.05 -11.65
C TRP A 114 -0.06 5.05 -12.16
N ALA A 115 -1.33 4.77 -11.90
CA ALA A 115 -2.44 5.68 -12.18
C ALA A 115 -3.60 5.40 -11.22
N LEU A 116 -4.40 6.42 -10.92
CA LEU A 116 -5.67 6.21 -10.24
C LEU A 116 -6.61 5.44 -11.16
N ALA A 117 -7.16 4.32 -10.67
CA ALA A 117 -8.08 3.47 -11.43
C ALA A 117 -9.56 3.86 -11.25
N GLY A 118 -9.85 4.87 -10.41
CA GLY A 118 -11.21 5.35 -10.15
C GLY A 118 -11.26 6.33 -8.99
N GLU A 119 -12.47 6.75 -8.65
CA GLU A 119 -12.70 7.67 -7.52
C GLU A 119 -12.55 6.95 -6.18
N ALA A 120 -12.03 7.66 -5.17
CA ALA A 120 -11.95 7.14 -3.82
C ALA A 120 -13.35 6.97 -3.21
N SER A 121 -13.51 5.91 -2.45
CA SER A 121 -14.69 5.73 -1.59
C SER A 121 -14.30 5.99 -0.15
N THR A 122 -15.01 6.90 0.52
CA THR A 122 -14.70 7.29 1.91
C THR A 122 -15.85 6.89 2.82
N GLU A 123 -15.54 6.19 3.92
CA GLU A 123 -16.48 5.80 4.97
C GLU A 123 -15.93 6.17 6.36
N GLY A 124 -16.34 7.33 6.87
CA GLY A 124 -15.87 7.86 8.15
C GLY A 124 -14.38 8.28 8.09
N LEU A 125 -13.54 7.59 8.82
CA LEU A 125 -12.08 7.80 8.87
C LEU A 125 -11.30 6.78 8.01
N GLU A 126 -11.99 6.00 7.21
CA GLU A 126 -11.39 5.06 6.28
C GLU A 126 -11.70 5.46 4.83
N ALA A 127 -10.76 5.24 3.96
CA ALA A 127 -10.94 5.40 2.51
C ALA A 127 -10.39 4.19 1.77
N ARG A 128 -10.87 4.02 0.54
CA ARG A 128 -10.37 3.03 -0.41
C ARG A 128 -10.14 3.72 -1.73
N VAL A 129 -8.93 3.63 -2.23
CA VAL A 129 -8.50 4.25 -3.47
C VAL A 129 -8.05 3.16 -4.43
N PRO A 130 -8.74 2.96 -5.55
CA PRO A 130 -8.30 2.02 -6.57
C PRO A 130 -7.15 2.62 -7.38
N VAL A 131 -6.06 1.86 -7.54
CA VAL A 131 -4.89 2.24 -8.31
C VAL A 131 -4.55 1.13 -9.31
N CYS A 132 -4.11 1.50 -10.49
CA CYS A 132 -3.52 0.61 -11.47
C CYS A 132 -2.01 0.79 -11.43
N LEU A 133 -1.30 -0.32 -11.22
CA LEU A 133 0.16 -0.34 -11.21
C LEU A 133 0.64 -1.13 -12.42
N THR A 134 1.63 -0.61 -13.12
CA THR A 134 2.38 -1.35 -14.14
C THR A 134 3.74 -1.68 -13.55
N THR A 135 4.09 -2.96 -13.54
CA THR A 135 5.37 -3.45 -13.03
C THR A 135 5.86 -4.62 -13.85
N LEU A 136 7.10 -5.06 -13.64
CA LEU A 136 7.60 -6.28 -14.25
C LEU A 136 7.12 -7.52 -13.49
N ASP A 137 6.65 -8.54 -14.22
CA ASP A 137 6.37 -9.87 -13.67
C ASP A 137 7.70 -10.60 -13.43
N LEU A 138 8.27 -10.38 -12.25
CA LEU A 138 9.54 -11.02 -11.85
C LEU A 138 9.42 -12.53 -11.74
N GLY A 139 8.22 -13.05 -11.46
CA GLY A 139 7.98 -14.50 -11.43
C GLY A 139 8.14 -15.12 -12.81
N ALA A 140 7.52 -14.52 -13.83
CA ALA A 140 7.67 -14.94 -15.22
C ALA A 140 9.12 -14.77 -15.72
N MET A 141 9.76 -13.64 -15.38
CA MET A 141 11.17 -13.41 -15.73
C MET A 141 12.10 -14.44 -15.12
N ARG A 142 11.94 -14.79 -13.83
CA ARG A 142 12.74 -15.82 -13.17
C ARG A 142 12.57 -17.20 -13.79
N ALA A 143 11.35 -17.56 -14.18
CA ALA A 143 11.09 -18.84 -14.84
C ALA A 143 11.84 -18.92 -16.18
N GLU A 144 11.74 -17.89 -17.00
CA GLU A 144 12.41 -17.83 -18.31
C GLU A 144 13.93 -17.70 -18.17
N LEU A 145 14.42 -16.93 -17.19
CA LEU A 145 15.85 -16.83 -16.89
C LEU A 145 16.47 -18.21 -16.63
N ARG A 146 15.79 -19.04 -15.85
CA ARG A 146 16.24 -20.40 -15.56
C ARG A 146 16.35 -21.24 -16.84
N GLU A 147 15.35 -21.15 -17.71
CA GLU A 147 15.37 -21.88 -18.99
C GLU A 147 16.49 -21.39 -19.91
N LEU A 148 16.69 -20.06 -20.00
CA LEU A 148 17.76 -19.48 -20.80
C LEU A 148 19.15 -19.86 -20.29
N VAL A 149 19.38 -19.82 -18.98
CA VAL A 149 20.64 -20.22 -18.36
C VAL A 149 20.92 -21.71 -18.67
N MET A 150 19.94 -22.58 -18.49
CA MET A 150 20.11 -24.01 -18.76
C MET A 150 20.42 -24.27 -20.24
N ALA A 151 19.68 -23.67 -21.16
CA ALA A 151 19.91 -23.81 -22.60
C ALA A 151 21.29 -23.30 -23.05
N ARG A 152 21.78 -22.21 -22.43
CA ARG A 152 23.12 -21.69 -22.73
C ARG A 152 24.24 -22.56 -22.17
N LEU A 153 24.06 -23.09 -20.95
CA LEU A 153 25.00 -24.05 -20.36
C LEU A 153 25.10 -25.31 -21.21
N GLU A 154 23.98 -25.87 -21.68
CA GLU A 154 23.99 -27.01 -22.62
C GLU A 154 24.81 -26.72 -23.89
N LYS A 155 24.56 -25.58 -24.52
CA LYS A 155 25.34 -25.18 -25.72
C LYS A 155 26.81 -25.03 -25.45
N LEU A 156 27.20 -24.53 -24.27
CA LEU A 156 28.60 -24.40 -23.89
C LEU A 156 29.26 -25.77 -23.68
N VAL A 157 28.57 -26.72 -23.08
CA VAL A 157 29.06 -28.09 -22.88
C VAL A 157 29.33 -28.78 -24.23
N ASP A 158 28.48 -28.52 -25.23
CA ASP A 158 28.64 -29.08 -26.56
C ASP A 158 29.76 -28.41 -27.38
N ALA A 159 30.14 -27.20 -27.04
CA ALA A 159 31.03 -26.37 -27.83
C ALA A 159 32.45 -26.22 -27.27
N ARG A 160 32.70 -26.54 -26.01
CA ARG A 160 33.96 -26.29 -25.32
C ARG A 160 34.51 -27.54 -24.65
N ASP A 161 35.83 -27.49 -24.35
CA ASP A 161 36.51 -28.58 -23.64
C ASP A 161 36.05 -28.62 -22.18
N TYR A 162 36.01 -29.85 -21.60
CA TYR A 162 35.55 -30.12 -20.24
C TYR A 162 36.24 -29.23 -19.19
N ASP A 163 37.55 -29.09 -19.30
CA ASP A 163 38.40 -28.33 -18.36
C ASP A 163 38.12 -26.81 -18.39
N GLU A 164 37.52 -26.30 -19.44
CA GLU A 164 37.13 -24.89 -19.55
C GLU A 164 35.82 -24.61 -18.78
N ILE A 165 34.95 -25.60 -18.70
CA ILE A 165 33.58 -25.49 -18.16
C ILE A 165 33.50 -25.94 -16.71
N TYR A 166 34.18 -27.04 -16.39
CA TYR A 166 34.10 -27.68 -15.08
C TYR A 166 35.35 -27.48 -14.24
N ASP A 167 35.19 -27.47 -12.95
CA ASP A 167 36.29 -27.51 -11.98
C ASP A 167 36.73 -28.97 -11.70
N GLU A 168 37.69 -29.10 -10.77
CA GLU A 168 38.26 -30.40 -10.36
C GLU A 168 37.19 -31.34 -9.69
N ASN A 169 36.08 -30.79 -9.24
CA ASN A 169 34.99 -31.52 -8.61
C ASN A 169 33.85 -31.87 -9.60
N GLY A 170 33.99 -31.46 -10.86
CA GLY A 170 32.95 -31.65 -11.87
C GLY A 170 31.79 -30.67 -11.76
N MET A 171 31.98 -29.57 -11.04
CA MET A 171 31.01 -28.49 -10.94
C MET A 171 31.32 -27.41 -11.96
N TYR A 172 30.29 -26.70 -12.45
CA TYR A 172 30.51 -25.55 -13.33
C TYR A 172 31.43 -24.53 -12.65
N ARG A 173 32.39 -24.00 -13.38
CA ARG A 173 33.23 -22.93 -12.88
C ARG A 173 32.41 -21.69 -12.62
N PRO A 174 32.54 -21.00 -11.46
CA PRO A 174 31.80 -19.78 -11.14
C PRO A 174 31.81 -18.72 -12.25
N ALA A 175 32.99 -18.51 -12.86
CA ALA A 175 33.13 -17.56 -13.97
C ALA A 175 32.28 -17.92 -15.21
N VAL A 176 32.02 -19.20 -15.44
CA VAL A 176 31.13 -19.67 -16.53
C VAL A 176 29.68 -19.41 -16.18
N THR A 177 29.28 -19.79 -14.98
CA THR A 177 27.88 -19.58 -14.50
C THR A 177 27.55 -18.10 -14.44
N ASP A 178 28.45 -17.25 -13.92
CA ASP A 178 28.26 -15.81 -13.82
C ASP A 178 28.13 -15.15 -15.19
N THR A 179 28.95 -15.58 -16.14
CA THR A 179 28.89 -15.06 -17.51
C THR A 179 27.56 -15.44 -18.17
N VAL A 180 27.18 -16.73 -18.10
CA VAL A 180 25.92 -17.22 -18.69
C VAL A 180 24.71 -16.55 -18.05
N TYR A 181 24.73 -16.39 -16.73
CA TYR A 181 23.67 -15.73 -15.99
C TYR A 181 23.51 -14.27 -16.42
N ARG A 182 24.61 -13.50 -16.46
CA ARG A 182 24.61 -12.09 -16.90
C ARG A 182 24.10 -11.93 -18.33
N GLU A 183 24.56 -12.77 -19.25
CA GLU A 183 24.09 -12.74 -20.63
C GLU A 183 22.60 -13.11 -20.74
N ALA A 184 22.10 -14.02 -19.93
CA ALA A 184 20.69 -14.38 -19.90
C ALA A 184 19.84 -13.23 -19.35
N VAL A 185 20.27 -12.59 -18.26
CA VAL A 185 19.62 -11.39 -17.71
C VAL A 185 19.55 -10.28 -18.76
N HIS A 186 20.67 -9.98 -19.42
CA HIS A 186 20.70 -8.94 -20.46
C HIS A 186 19.71 -9.25 -21.60
N THR A 187 19.60 -10.51 -22.03
CA THR A 187 18.63 -10.91 -23.06
C THR A 187 17.19 -10.67 -22.63
N LEU A 188 16.85 -10.98 -21.37
CA LEU A 188 15.51 -10.74 -20.85
C LEU A 188 15.21 -9.25 -20.72
N LEU A 189 16.20 -8.45 -20.33
CA LEU A 189 16.04 -7.00 -20.21
C LEU A 189 15.85 -6.30 -21.57
N GLU A 190 16.44 -6.83 -22.64
CA GLU A 190 16.17 -6.35 -24.01
C GLU A 190 14.70 -6.59 -24.44
N GLU A 191 14.06 -7.60 -23.87
CA GLU A 191 12.65 -7.95 -24.16
C GLU A 191 11.71 -7.63 -22.97
N ARG A 192 12.10 -6.74 -22.05
CA ARG A 192 11.40 -6.47 -20.79
C ARG A 192 9.93 -6.12 -20.95
N GLU A 193 9.54 -5.44 -22.04
CA GLU A 193 8.16 -5.03 -22.31
C GLU A 193 7.17 -6.21 -22.32
N ARG A 194 7.62 -7.40 -22.70
CA ARG A 194 6.77 -8.62 -22.69
C ARG A 194 6.49 -9.15 -21.28
N PHE A 195 7.21 -8.66 -20.27
CA PHE A 195 7.01 -9.01 -18.87
C PHE A 195 6.30 -7.91 -18.07
N GLU A 196 5.89 -6.83 -18.74
CA GLU A 196 5.08 -5.81 -18.08
C GLU A 196 3.72 -6.38 -17.73
N LYS A 197 3.33 -6.15 -16.49
CA LYS A 197 2.06 -6.59 -15.92
C LYS A 197 1.33 -5.40 -15.33
N GLU A 198 0.08 -5.25 -15.75
CA GLU A 198 -0.84 -4.30 -15.11
C GLU A 198 -1.64 -5.01 -14.03
N GLU A 199 -1.70 -4.41 -12.86
CA GLU A 199 -2.47 -4.91 -11.73
C GLU A 199 -3.24 -3.78 -11.07
N THR A 200 -4.54 -4.01 -10.83
CA THR A 200 -5.36 -3.05 -10.10
C THR A 200 -5.43 -3.46 -8.64
N LEU A 201 -4.96 -2.57 -7.77
CA LEU A 201 -5.03 -2.70 -6.32
C LEU A 201 -6.05 -1.73 -5.75
N THR A 202 -6.63 -2.08 -4.61
CA THR A 202 -7.45 -1.15 -3.83
C THR A 202 -6.73 -0.83 -2.53
N LEU A 203 -6.09 0.33 -2.47
CA LEU A 203 -5.38 0.79 -1.29
C LEU A 203 -6.38 1.18 -0.21
N ARG A 204 -6.11 0.76 1.01
CA ARG A 204 -6.86 1.16 2.19
C ARG A 204 -6.12 2.29 2.89
N LEU A 205 -6.84 3.35 3.22
CA LEU A 205 -6.29 4.49 3.92
C LEU A 205 -7.07 4.73 5.22
N ARG A 206 -6.36 5.27 6.20
CA ARG A 206 -6.93 5.76 7.45
C ARG A 206 -6.59 7.24 7.62
N TYR A 207 -7.58 8.01 8.01
CA TYR A 207 -7.36 9.40 8.38
C TYR A 207 -6.81 9.51 9.81
N GLU A 208 -5.61 10.01 9.93
CA GLU A 208 -4.93 10.32 11.19
C GLU A 208 -4.52 11.80 11.13
N ALA A 209 -5.34 12.66 11.75
CA ALA A 209 -5.22 14.11 11.60
C ALA A 209 -3.77 14.65 11.68
N PRO A 210 -3.32 15.44 10.70
CA PRO A 210 -4.15 16.13 9.70
C PRO A 210 -4.34 15.39 8.37
N ASP A 211 -3.71 14.22 8.14
CA ASP A 211 -3.54 13.63 6.83
C ASP A 211 -4.11 12.21 6.71
N TRP A 212 -4.21 11.73 5.47
CA TRP A 212 -4.51 10.34 5.15
C TRP A 212 -3.23 9.52 5.11
N HIS A 213 -3.29 8.31 5.69
CA HIS A 213 -2.17 7.36 5.66
C HIS A 213 -2.61 6.04 5.04
N ILE A 214 -1.80 5.51 4.15
CA ILE A 214 -2.00 4.23 3.52
C ILE A 214 -1.74 3.13 4.55
N LEU A 215 -2.64 2.15 4.62
CA LEU A 215 -2.45 0.94 5.42
C LEU A 215 -1.75 -0.10 4.53
N PRO A 216 -0.44 -0.35 4.73
CA PRO A 216 0.27 -1.30 3.91
C PRO A 216 -0.31 -2.70 4.10
N ASP A 217 -0.45 -3.41 2.99
CA ASP A 217 -0.89 -4.80 2.98
C ASP A 217 0.03 -5.66 2.10
N ALA A 218 -0.22 -6.97 2.10
CA ALA A 218 0.58 -7.90 1.33
C ALA A 218 0.53 -7.64 -0.19
N ALA A 219 -0.61 -7.13 -0.70
CA ALA A 219 -0.75 -6.85 -2.12
C ALA A 219 0.11 -5.65 -2.55
N LEU A 220 0.09 -4.56 -1.77
CA LEU A 220 0.98 -3.41 -2.01
C LEU A 220 2.45 -3.83 -1.87
N SER A 221 2.77 -4.65 -0.84
CA SER A 221 4.13 -5.15 -0.62
C SER A 221 4.63 -5.95 -1.81
N ALA A 222 3.83 -6.90 -2.31
CA ALA A 222 4.19 -7.70 -3.48
C ALA A 222 4.35 -6.84 -4.74
N ALA A 223 3.42 -5.91 -4.97
CA ALA A 223 3.48 -4.99 -6.10
C ALA A 223 4.72 -4.09 -6.07
N LEU A 224 5.17 -3.68 -4.88
CA LEU A 224 6.40 -2.89 -4.70
C LEU A 224 7.68 -3.75 -4.59
N GLY A 225 7.59 -5.08 -4.52
CA GLY A 225 8.72 -5.99 -4.61
C GLY A 225 9.29 -6.57 -3.35
N ALA A 226 8.53 -6.62 -2.30
CA ALA A 226 8.96 -7.32 -1.07
C ALA A 226 9.31 -8.81 -1.28
N ASP A 227 8.85 -9.41 -2.37
CA ASP A 227 9.11 -10.83 -2.71
C ASP A 227 10.44 -11.07 -3.44
N PHE A 228 11.32 -10.06 -3.51
CA PHE A 228 12.59 -10.21 -4.23
C PHE A 228 13.54 -11.18 -3.50
N ASP A 229 13.37 -11.34 -2.18
CA ASP A 229 14.25 -12.15 -1.31
C ASP A 229 13.71 -13.53 -0.94
N SER A 230 12.59 -13.99 -1.55
CA SER A 230 11.95 -15.29 -1.22
C SER A 230 12.22 -16.39 -2.24
#